data_98f54631aff01debe600fb7970022736
#
_entry.id   98f54631aff01debe600fb7970022736
#
_cell.length_a   1.000
_cell.length_b   1.000
_cell.length_c   1.000
_cell.angle_alpha   90.00
_cell.angle_beta   90.00
_cell.angle_gamma   90.00
#
_symmetry.space_group_name_H-M   'P 1'
#
loop_
_entity.id
_entity.type
_entity.pdbx_description
1 polymer ?
#
loop_
_entity_poly.entity_id
_entity_poly.type
_entity_poly.pdbx_seq_one_letter_code
_entity_poly.pdbx_strand_id
1 'polypeptide(L)'
;MKRTALLASMLIALATGCSLDSGSGSSQEVTVVIGYQSKTINTVTAGTLLRAQGYLEKRLGDLTSRTGTKYTVQWQDYDTGAPITAQMLAEKIDIGSMGDYPLLINGSKTQANEKARTELVSITGYNAKGSLNMVVVPPNSAITELPELKGKKVSASVASAGHGTLVRALRNDGLDPTRDVEVLNQQPQVGASALESGQVQALSQFVAWPGLLVFQNKAKLLYDGAELNVPTFHGVVVRRDYATQHPEVLDAFLQAQLDATDFIHEKSLEAARIVAEGSGLPQEVVYLYNGPGGTSFDTTLKPSLIEAFTSDVPYLKSIGDFADLNIDEFVHDGPLRQAYMTRAKNYETELAAKVNPLVLHPADGADPGQAAEIWFDGNDSTQVYPTAQELLKAINAANAAGRKVRAAYVADTELGTRWFADHARWVQDSAGLHPFTTGAGAARYVAAHPGARPLDYAQALAAAS
;
A
#
# COMPACT_ATOMS: atom_id res chain seq x y z
N MET A 1 53.59 -8.90 53.87
CA MET A 1 53.33 -7.83 54.86
C MET A 1 51.85 -7.52 54.78
N LYS A 2 51.00 -8.10 55.66
CA LYS A 2 50.38 -7.52 56.86
C LYS A 2 49.80 -6.14 56.55
N ARG A 3 48.49 -5.90 56.53
CA ARG A 3 47.48 -5.74 57.61
C ARG A 3 46.20 -5.20 56.96
N THR A 4 44.98 -5.18 57.36
CA THR A 4 44.15 -5.72 58.44
C THR A 4 42.72 -5.27 58.14
N ALA A 5 41.73 -6.08 58.42
CA ALA A 5 40.32 -5.82 58.39
C ALA A 5 39.87 -4.76 59.40
N LEU A 6 38.74 -4.11 59.11
CA LEU A 6 37.87 -3.56 60.15
C LEU A 6 36.40 -3.67 59.69
N LEU A 7 35.67 -4.51 60.40
CA LEU A 7 34.20 -4.56 60.44
C LEU A 7 33.70 -3.36 61.28
N ALA A 8 32.65 -2.72 60.81
CA ALA A 8 31.80 -1.89 61.64
C ALA A 8 30.33 -2.25 61.38
N SER A 9 29.79 -2.97 62.35
CA SER A 9 28.37 -3.24 62.55
C SER A 9 27.69 -1.99 63.07
N MET A 10 26.55 -1.59 62.47
CA MET A 10 25.67 -0.59 63.07
C MET A 10 24.22 -1.05 62.99
N LEU A 11 23.60 -1.09 64.14
CA LEU A 11 22.29 -1.59 64.47
C LEU A 11 21.15 -0.77 63.86
N ILE A 12 20.14 -1.50 63.59
CA ILE A 12 18.81 -1.14 63.10
C ILE A 12 18.00 -0.50 64.22
N ALA A 13 17.37 0.64 63.94
CA ALA A 13 16.24 1.14 64.71
C ALA A 13 14.96 0.94 63.90
N LEU A 14 14.10 0.04 64.36
CA LEU A 14 12.71 -0.12 63.85
C LEU A 14 11.90 1.10 64.33
N ALA A 15 11.52 1.94 63.36
CA ALA A 15 10.42 2.89 63.53
C ALA A 15 9.20 2.36 62.76
N THR A 16 8.27 1.80 63.50
CA THR A 16 6.88 1.54 63.02
C THR A 16 6.18 2.86 62.85
N GLY A 17 6.22 3.37 61.62
CA GLY A 17 5.35 4.46 61.15
C GLY A 17 4.15 3.87 60.45
N CYS A 18 2.96 3.90 61.05
CA CYS A 18 1.71 3.76 60.33
C CYS A 18 1.58 4.92 59.36
N SER A 19 1.92 4.74 58.09
CA SER A 19 1.49 5.64 57.04
C SER A 19 0.09 5.23 56.63
N LEU A 20 -0.86 6.12 56.83
CA LEU A 20 -2.16 6.11 56.18
C LEU A 20 -1.93 5.96 54.66
N ASP A 21 -2.34 4.84 54.13
CA ASP A 21 -2.39 4.54 52.70
C ASP A 21 -3.47 5.48 52.13
N SER A 22 -3.05 6.64 51.67
CA SER A 22 -3.83 7.45 50.78
C SER A 22 -3.85 6.70 49.47
N GLY A 23 -4.96 6.03 49.16
CA GLY A 23 -5.18 5.31 47.93
C GLY A 23 -4.93 6.21 46.72
N SER A 24 -3.69 6.24 46.23
CA SER A 24 -3.40 6.58 44.86
C SER A 24 -3.85 5.38 44.03
N GLY A 25 -5.10 5.43 43.54
CA GLY A 25 -5.54 4.50 42.54
C GLY A 25 -4.51 4.54 41.43
N SER A 26 -3.74 3.48 41.24
CA SER A 26 -2.93 3.31 40.04
C SER A 26 -3.88 3.35 38.87
N SER A 27 -3.91 4.47 38.15
CA SER A 27 -4.67 4.53 36.90
C SER A 27 -4.16 3.41 36.02
N GLN A 28 -5.02 2.46 35.69
CA GLN A 28 -4.67 1.37 34.80
C GLN A 28 -4.21 1.99 33.47
N GLU A 29 -3.03 1.62 32.99
CA GLU A 29 -2.49 2.09 31.72
C GLU A 29 -2.47 0.93 30.73
N VAL A 30 -3.02 1.17 29.53
CA VAL A 30 -3.05 0.23 28.41
C VAL A 30 -2.29 0.87 27.26
N THR A 31 -1.28 0.18 26.75
CA THR A 31 -0.53 0.61 25.56
C THR A 31 -0.91 -0.26 24.37
N VAL A 32 -1.17 0.36 23.22
CA VAL A 32 -1.26 -0.32 21.93
C VAL A 32 -0.02 0.00 21.11
N VAL A 33 0.66 -1.03 20.62
CA VAL A 33 1.81 -0.90 19.74
C VAL A 33 1.40 -1.24 18.31
N ILE A 34 1.57 -0.29 17.40
CA ILE A 34 1.12 -0.38 16.01
C ILE A 34 2.32 -0.38 15.08
N GLY A 35 2.46 -1.46 14.29
CA GLY A 35 3.42 -1.56 13.19
C GLY A 35 2.82 -1.12 11.87
N TYR A 36 3.43 -0.15 11.21
CA TYR A 36 2.96 0.37 9.93
C TYR A 36 4.12 0.61 8.95
N GLN A 37 3.80 0.98 7.72
CA GLN A 37 4.78 1.21 6.66
C GLN A 37 4.52 2.57 6.01
N SER A 38 5.28 3.61 6.40
CA SER A 38 5.01 4.99 5.96
C SER A 38 5.10 5.19 4.44
N LYS A 39 5.96 4.43 3.76
CA LYS A 39 6.18 4.51 2.31
C LYS A 39 5.35 3.52 1.48
N THR A 40 4.56 2.66 2.14
CA THR A 40 3.61 1.76 1.49
C THR A 40 2.23 2.42 1.52
N ILE A 41 1.98 3.27 0.54
CA ILE A 41 0.91 4.28 0.59
C ILE A 41 -0.51 3.77 0.39
N ASN A 42 -0.71 2.50 0.12
CA ASN A 42 -2.03 1.86 0.14
C ASN A 42 -2.42 1.32 1.54
N THR A 43 -1.56 1.51 2.56
CA THR A 43 -1.87 1.22 3.97
C THR A 43 -2.17 2.47 4.79
N VAL A 44 -2.24 3.64 4.18
CA VAL A 44 -2.27 4.94 4.88
C VAL A 44 -3.46 5.10 5.82
N THR A 45 -4.60 4.46 5.52
CA THR A 45 -5.80 4.50 6.36
C THR A 45 -5.66 3.71 7.68
N ALA A 46 -4.64 2.87 7.80
CA ALA A 46 -4.26 2.18 9.03
C ALA A 46 -2.85 2.58 9.51
N GLY A 47 -2.25 3.60 8.93
CA GLY A 47 -0.88 4.05 9.20
C GLY A 47 -0.73 5.56 9.08
N THR A 48 0.00 6.01 8.05
CA THR A 48 0.48 7.39 7.92
C THR A 48 -0.62 8.44 8.01
N LEU A 49 -1.74 8.27 7.30
CA LEU A 49 -2.85 9.24 7.32
C LEU A 49 -3.58 9.21 8.66
N LEU A 50 -3.92 8.02 9.15
CA LEU A 50 -4.60 7.82 10.43
C LEU A 50 -3.80 8.44 11.57
N ARG A 51 -2.50 8.17 11.62
CA ARG A 51 -1.56 8.73 12.60
C ARG A 51 -1.45 10.25 12.48
N ALA A 52 -1.24 10.78 11.28
CA ALA A 52 -1.06 12.22 11.07
C ALA A 52 -2.29 13.03 11.47
N GLN A 53 -3.49 12.45 11.32
CA GLN A 53 -4.76 13.08 11.74
C GLN A 53 -5.08 12.87 13.23
N GLY A 54 -4.32 12.02 13.93
CA GLY A 54 -4.53 11.73 15.35
C GLY A 54 -5.90 11.08 15.64
N TYR A 55 -6.47 10.36 14.68
CA TYR A 55 -7.81 9.78 14.82
C TYR A 55 -7.89 8.75 15.94
N LEU A 56 -6.88 7.90 16.07
CA LEU A 56 -6.86 6.89 17.14
C LEU A 56 -6.64 7.54 18.50
N GLU A 57 -5.69 8.45 18.61
CA GLU A 57 -5.37 9.15 19.87
C GLU A 57 -6.59 9.90 20.41
N LYS A 58 -7.38 10.55 19.53
CA LYS A 58 -8.62 11.20 19.89
C LYS A 58 -9.64 10.21 20.46
N ARG A 59 -9.87 9.08 19.76
CA ARG A 59 -10.82 8.05 20.22
C ARG A 59 -10.41 7.40 21.53
N LEU A 60 -9.12 7.16 21.73
CA LEU A 60 -8.58 6.63 22.99
C LEU A 60 -8.65 7.68 24.12
N GLY A 61 -8.51 8.97 23.82
CA GLY A 61 -8.76 10.05 24.77
C GLY A 61 -10.21 10.08 25.25
N ASP A 62 -11.17 9.92 24.33
CA ASP A 62 -12.60 9.80 24.66
C ASP A 62 -12.88 8.54 25.50
N LEU A 63 -12.21 7.45 25.18
CA LEU A 63 -12.31 6.20 25.93
C LEU A 63 -11.72 6.35 27.35
N THR A 64 -10.56 6.99 27.49
CA THR A 64 -9.96 7.34 28.77
C THR A 64 -10.92 8.14 29.66
N SER A 65 -11.59 9.14 29.07
CA SER A 65 -12.54 9.99 29.78
C SER A 65 -13.76 9.22 30.31
N ARG A 66 -14.12 8.10 29.64
CA ARG A 66 -15.27 7.28 30.05
C ARG A 66 -14.90 6.18 31.05
N THR A 67 -13.70 5.61 30.92
CA THR A 67 -13.29 4.42 31.70
C THR A 67 -12.38 4.74 32.88
N GLY A 68 -11.69 5.87 32.85
CA GLY A 68 -10.62 6.22 33.80
C GLY A 68 -9.29 5.48 33.51
N THR A 69 -9.26 4.54 32.56
CA THR A 69 -8.05 3.86 32.11
C THR A 69 -7.29 4.77 31.15
N LYS A 70 -6.00 4.94 31.34
CA LYS A 70 -5.13 5.69 30.43
C LYS A 70 -4.74 4.80 29.25
N TYR A 71 -5.02 5.25 28.04
CA TYR A 71 -4.61 4.58 26.81
C TYR A 71 -3.50 5.36 26.11
N THR A 72 -2.45 4.65 25.66
CA THR A 72 -1.33 5.23 24.92
C THR A 72 -1.05 4.47 23.64
N VAL A 73 -0.58 5.17 22.60
CA VAL A 73 -0.24 4.59 21.29
C VAL A 73 1.25 4.69 21.07
N GLN A 74 1.87 3.58 20.63
CA GLN A 74 3.24 3.55 20.13
C GLN A 74 3.25 3.14 18.67
N TRP A 75 3.68 4.05 17.79
CA TRP A 75 3.80 3.81 16.36
C TRP A 75 5.21 3.36 16.01
N GLN A 76 5.33 2.25 15.27
CA GLN A 76 6.60 1.72 14.77
C GLN A 76 6.56 1.64 13.25
N ASP A 77 7.46 2.36 12.58
CA ASP A 77 7.56 2.42 11.12
C ASP A 77 8.56 1.40 10.58
N TYR A 78 8.16 0.70 9.52
CA TYR A 78 8.95 -0.34 8.86
C TYR A 78 8.93 -0.20 7.34
N ASP A 79 9.99 -0.63 6.68
CA ASP A 79 10.06 -0.59 5.21
C ASP A 79 9.22 -1.69 4.53
N THR A 80 8.97 -2.83 5.23
CA THR A 80 8.24 -3.99 4.70
C THR A 80 7.46 -4.71 5.81
N GLY A 81 6.55 -5.65 5.44
CA GLY A 81 5.73 -6.40 6.39
C GLY A 81 6.48 -7.48 7.19
N ALA A 82 7.63 -7.99 6.68
CA ALA A 82 8.35 -9.09 7.36
C ALA A 82 8.85 -8.73 8.77
N PRO A 83 9.44 -7.54 9.02
CA PRO A 83 9.79 -7.12 10.37
C PRO A 83 8.57 -6.97 11.30
N ILE A 84 7.43 -6.49 10.79
CA ILE A 84 6.18 -6.40 11.56
C ILE A 84 5.78 -7.79 12.06
N THR A 85 5.76 -8.79 11.16
CA THR A 85 5.47 -10.18 11.52
C THR A 85 6.43 -10.70 12.60
N ALA A 86 7.73 -10.43 12.48
CA ALA A 86 8.71 -10.85 13.48
C ALA A 86 8.46 -10.20 14.86
N GLN A 87 8.06 -8.94 14.90
CA GLN A 87 7.73 -8.26 16.15
C GLN A 87 6.39 -8.73 16.75
N MET A 88 5.40 -9.10 15.92
CA MET A 88 4.15 -9.71 16.38
C MET A 88 4.40 -11.08 17.00
N LEU A 89 5.25 -11.92 16.38
CA LEU A 89 5.70 -13.20 16.95
C LEU A 89 6.42 -13.04 18.30
N ALA A 90 7.12 -11.92 18.50
CA ALA A 90 7.79 -11.56 19.72
C ALA A 90 6.88 -10.81 20.74
N GLU A 91 5.58 -10.72 20.45
CA GLU A 91 4.56 -10.04 21.28
C GLU A 91 4.87 -8.54 21.51
N LYS A 92 5.59 -7.89 20.57
CA LYS A 92 6.01 -6.48 20.67
C LYS A 92 5.17 -5.53 19.80
N ILE A 93 4.36 -6.05 18.90
CA ILE A 93 3.38 -5.30 18.10
C ILE A 93 2.03 -5.97 18.29
N ASP A 94 1.00 -5.17 18.54
CA ASP A 94 -0.37 -5.64 18.78
C ASP A 94 -1.20 -5.58 17.51
N ILE A 95 -1.07 -4.50 16.73
CA ILE A 95 -1.77 -4.28 15.45
C ILE A 95 -0.74 -4.00 14.37
N GLY A 96 -0.87 -4.63 13.21
CA GLY A 96 0.04 -4.44 12.06
C GLY A 96 -0.70 -4.29 10.75
N SER A 97 -0.16 -3.50 9.81
CA SER A 97 -0.70 -3.40 8.45
C SER A 97 0.35 -3.81 7.41
N MET A 98 -0.06 -4.65 6.44
CA MET A 98 0.86 -5.17 5.42
C MET A 98 0.10 -5.69 4.19
N GLY A 99 0.84 -5.99 3.12
CA GLY A 99 0.28 -6.53 1.88
C GLY A 99 -0.11 -7.99 1.97
N ASP A 100 -0.79 -8.49 0.95
CA ASP A 100 -1.33 -9.85 0.84
C ASP A 100 -0.30 -10.96 1.11
N TYR A 101 0.82 -11.00 0.40
CA TYR A 101 1.87 -12.01 0.66
C TYR A 101 2.45 -11.93 2.07
N PRO A 102 2.83 -10.75 2.61
CA PRO A 102 3.18 -10.62 4.02
C PRO A 102 2.09 -11.08 4.98
N LEU A 103 0.80 -10.87 4.67
CA LEU A 103 -0.33 -11.36 5.47
C LEU A 103 -0.41 -12.88 5.50
N LEU A 104 -0.25 -13.55 4.33
CA LEU A 104 -0.16 -15.02 4.25
C LEU A 104 0.97 -15.56 5.12
N ILE A 105 2.16 -14.93 5.05
CA ILE A 105 3.32 -15.32 5.85
C ILE A 105 3.07 -15.06 7.33
N ASN A 106 2.45 -13.94 7.68
CA ASN A 106 2.08 -13.62 9.04
C ASN A 106 1.16 -14.69 9.62
N GLY A 107 0.05 -14.99 8.95
CA GLY A 107 -0.87 -16.04 9.36
C GLY A 107 -0.21 -17.40 9.47
N SER A 108 0.55 -17.83 8.43
CA SER A 108 1.27 -19.10 8.41
C SER A 108 2.22 -19.28 9.60
N LYS A 109 2.92 -18.22 10.01
CA LYS A 109 3.88 -18.27 11.12
C LYS A 109 3.22 -18.15 12.49
N THR A 110 2.12 -17.41 12.60
CA THR A 110 1.49 -17.10 13.89
C THR A 110 0.39 -18.09 14.25
N GLN A 111 -0.27 -18.73 13.28
CA GLN A 111 -1.43 -19.60 13.53
C GLN A 111 -1.13 -20.77 14.47
N ALA A 112 0.10 -21.28 14.45
CA ALA A 112 0.53 -22.38 15.33
C ALA A 112 0.93 -21.93 16.75
N ASN A 113 1.01 -20.61 17.01
CA ASN A 113 1.43 -20.05 18.29
C ASN A 113 0.26 -19.27 18.92
N GLU A 114 -0.44 -19.86 19.87
CA GLU A 114 -1.63 -19.26 20.49
C GLU A 114 -1.40 -17.86 21.06
N LYS A 115 -0.20 -17.57 21.62
CA LYS A 115 0.10 -16.25 22.19
C LYS A 115 0.37 -15.18 21.12
N ALA A 116 0.95 -15.59 20.01
CA ALA A 116 1.28 -14.68 18.93
C ALA A 116 0.27 -14.78 17.76
N ARG A 117 -0.76 -15.61 17.88
CA ARG A 117 -1.77 -15.83 16.84
C ARG A 117 -2.41 -14.51 16.42
N THR A 118 -2.47 -14.30 15.12
CA THR A 118 -3.02 -13.09 14.52
C THR A 118 -4.29 -13.39 13.73
N GLU A 119 -5.09 -12.34 13.54
CA GLU A 119 -6.31 -12.36 12.76
C GLU A 119 -6.34 -11.16 11.81
N LEU A 120 -6.72 -11.39 10.55
CA LEU A 120 -6.98 -10.34 9.56
C LEU A 120 -8.38 -9.76 9.83
N VAL A 121 -8.43 -8.48 10.22
CA VAL A 121 -9.67 -7.86 10.70
C VAL A 121 -10.23 -6.78 9.78
N SER A 122 -9.42 -6.23 8.88
CA SER A 122 -9.88 -5.24 7.89
C SER A 122 -8.92 -5.14 6.70
N ILE A 123 -9.41 -4.59 5.61
CA ILE A 123 -8.61 -4.16 4.44
C ILE A 123 -8.24 -2.69 4.60
N THR A 124 -7.13 -2.24 4.02
CA THR A 124 -6.76 -0.82 3.97
C THR A 124 -6.98 -0.24 2.59
N GLY A 125 -6.54 -0.97 1.58
CA GLY A 125 -6.68 -0.58 0.19
C GLY A 125 -6.32 -1.73 -0.73
N TYR A 126 -6.89 -1.75 -1.93
CA TYR A 126 -6.70 -2.81 -2.91
C TYR A 126 -6.78 -2.29 -4.34
N ASN A 127 -6.36 -3.13 -5.28
CA ASN A 127 -6.65 -2.99 -6.71
C ASN A 127 -7.20 -4.30 -7.24
N ALA A 128 -8.33 -4.25 -7.93
CA ALA A 128 -9.05 -5.42 -8.41
C ALA A 128 -8.32 -6.23 -9.48
N LYS A 129 -7.33 -5.64 -10.15
CA LYS A 129 -6.54 -6.29 -11.20
C LYS A 129 -5.08 -6.55 -10.79
N GLY A 130 -4.57 -5.90 -9.73
CA GLY A 130 -3.20 -6.09 -9.25
C GLY A 130 -2.21 -4.97 -9.58
N SER A 131 -2.66 -3.81 -10.07
CA SER A 131 -1.79 -2.70 -10.55
C SER A 131 -0.97 -1.98 -9.48
N LEU A 132 -1.05 -2.40 -8.23
CA LEU A 132 -0.25 -1.81 -7.14
C LEU A 132 1.15 -2.42 -7.00
N ASN A 133 1.44 -3.48 -7.76
CA ASN A 133 2.73 -4.17 -7.80
C ASN A 133 3.25 -4.18 -9.23
N MET A 134 4.49 -3.79 -9.44
CA MET A 134 5.02 -3.54 -10.77
C MET A 134 6.49 -3.92 -10.88
N VAL A 135 6.96 -4.18 -12.11
CA VAL A 135 8.37 -4.35 -12.43
C VAL A 135 8.85 -3.18 -13.26
N VAL A 136 9.95 -2.57 -12.84
CA VAL A 136 10.60 -1.47 -13.56
C VAL A 136 12.02 -1.85 -13.99
N VAL A 137 12.48 -1.23 -15.08
CA VAL A 137 13.85 -1.36 -15.61
C VAL A 137 14.48 0.03 -15.78
N PRO A 138 15.80 0.15 -15.91
CA PRO A 138 16.42 1.44 -16.19
C PRO A 138 15.80 2.15 -17.42
N PRO A 139 15.80 3.48 -17.50
CA PRO A 139 15.12 4.22 -18.57
C PRO A 139 15.57 3.81 -19.98
N ASN A 140 16.88 3.54 -20.13
CA ASN A 140 17.52 3.15 -21.39
C ASN A 140 17.67 1.63 -21.56
N SER A 141 17.01 0.82 -20.73
CA SER A 141 17.06 -0.63 -20.86
C SER A 141 16.51 -1.09 -22.21
N ALA A 142 17.18 -2.06 -22.83
CA ALA A 142 16.67 -2.74 -24.03
C ALA A 142 15.60 -3.79 -23.71
N ILE A 143 15.42 -4.13 -22.43
CA ILE A 143 14.39 -5.09 -21.98
C ILE A 143 13.01 -4.42 -22.14
N THR A 144 12.12 -5.10 -22.86
CA THR A 144 10.79 -4.63 -23.23
C THR A 144 9.67 -5.53 -22.73
N GLU A 145 9.99 -6.78 -22.41
CA GLU A 145 9.05 -7.81 -21.97
C GLU A 145 9.60 -8.62 -20.80
N LEU A 146 8.71 -9.16 -19.97
CA LEU A 146 9.08 -9.89 -18.76
C LEU A 146 9.95 -11.15 -19.04
N PRO A 147 9.72 -11.96 -20.10
CA PRO A 147 10.54 -13.12 -20.42
C PRO A 147 12.02 -12.81 -20.69
N GLU A 148 12.35 -11.58 -21.09
CA GLU A 148 13.74 -11.13 -21.31
C GLU A 148 14.56 -11.01 -20.00
N LEU A 149 13.89 -11.14 -18.84
CA LEU A 149 14.54 -11.23 -17.54
C LEU A 149 15.25 -12.57 -17.30
N LYS A 150 15.09 -13.54 -18.19
CA LYS A 150 15.80 -14.82 -18.09
C LYS A 150 17.32 -14.62 -18.02
N GLY A 151 17.94 -15.18 -16.98
CA GLY A 151 19.37 -15.03 -16.69
C GLY A 151 19.78 -13.66 -16.16
N LYS A 152 18.84 -12.80 -15.79
CA LYS A 152 19.11 -11.46 -15.26
C LYS A 152 18.97 -11.43 -13.74
N LYS A 153 19.59 -10.39 -13.15
CA LYS A 153 19.43 -10.05 -11.74
C LYS A 153 18.25 -9.11 -11.56
N VAL A 154 17.34 -9.47 -10.69
CA VAL A 154 16.16 -8.71 -10.33
C VAL A 154 16.18 -8.43 -8.83
N SER A 155 16.09 -7.16 -8.44
CA SER A 155 15.90 -6.81 -7.04
C SER A 155 14.43 -6.94 -6.65
N ALA A 156 14.16 -7.55 -5.53
CA ALA A 156 12.84 -7.56 -4.90
C ALA A 156 12.98 -7.66 -3.37
N SER A 157 12.02 -7.12 -2.63
CA SER A 157 11.89 -7.45 -1.21
C SER A 157 11.23 -8.82 -1.12
N VAL A 158 12.02 -9.88 -0.92
CA VAL A 158 11.51 -11.27 -0.96
C VAL A 158 10.36 -11.43 0.02
N ALA A 159 9.31 -12.11 -0.44
CA ALA A 159 8.06 -12.33 0.28
C ALA A 159 7.19 -11.07 0.51
N SER A 160 7.48 -9.96 -0.19
CA SER A 160 6.56 -8.83 -0.32
C SER A 160 5.50 -9.06 -1.41
N ALA A 161 4.45 -8.25 -1.43
CA ALA A 161 3.45 -8.27 -2.51
C ALA A 161 4.08 -8.09 -3.91
N GLY A 162 5.04 -7.16 -4.06
CA GLY A 162 5.78 -6.99 -5.32
C GLY A 162 6.57 -8.23 -5.74
N HIS A 163 7.17 -8.95 -4.79
CA HIS A 163 7.85 -10.22 -5.09
C HIS A 163 6.85 -11.31 -5.49
N GLY A 164 5.73 -11.42 -4.79
CA GLY A 164 4.67 -12.38 -5.13
C GLY A 164 4.12 -12.17 -6.53
N THR A 165 3.86 -10.92 -6.91
CA THR A 165 3.45 -10.55 -8.27
C THR A 165 4.50 -10.97 -9.30
N LEU A 166 5.80 -10.72 -9.06
CA LEU A 166 6.88 -11.18 -9.94
C LEU A 166 6.90 -12.70 -10.12
N VAL A 167 6.80 -13.45 -9.01
CA VAL A 167 6.77 -14.91 -9.03
C VAL A 167 5.63 -15.45 -9.89
N ARG A 168 4.44 -14.89 -9.69
CA ARG A 168 3.24 -15.30 -10.45
C ARG A 168 3.36 -14.93 -11.93
N ALA A 169 3.82 -13.72 -12.24
CA ALA A 169 4.00 -13.25 -13.60
C ALA A 169 5.04 -14.10 -14.38
N LEU A 170 6.21 -14.36 -13.78
CA LEU A 170 7.24 -15.21 -14.39
C LEU A 170 6.72 -16.63 -14.68
N ARG A 171 5.95 -17.22 -13.76
CA ARG A 171 5.35 -18.54 -13.98
C ARG A 171 4.33 -18.56 -15.10
N ASN A 172 3.50 -17.51 -15.21
CA ASN A 172 2.55 -17.37 -16.30
C ASN A 172 3.25 -17.29 -17.66
N ASP A 173 4.45 -16.68 -17.69
CA ASP A 173 5.30 -16.61 -18.89
C ASP A 173 6.19 -17.84 -19.08
N GLY A 174 5.97 -18.91 -18.29
CA GLY A 174 6.70 -20.18 -18.41
C GLY A 174 8.12 -20.16 -17.84
N LEU A 175 8.48 -19.15 -17.05
CA LEU A 175 9.77 -19.06 -16.37
C LEU A 175 9.68 -19.60 -14.93
N ASP A 176 10.75 -20.25 -14.48
CA ASP A 176 10.90 -20.62 -13.08
C ASP A 176 11.56 -19.47 -12.31
N PRO A 177 10.83 -18.83 -11.35
CA PRO A 177 11.32 -17.66 -10.63
C PRO A 177 12.53 -17.95 -9.74
N THR A 178 12.85 -19.24 -9.47
CA THR A 178 13.99 -19.64 -8.63
C THR A 178 15.21 -20.08 -9.41
N ARG A 179 15.06 -20.36 -10.72
CA ARG A 179 16.14 -20.88 -11.58
C ARG A 179 16.43 -20.00 -12.79
N ASP A 180 15.38 -19.43 -13.38
CA ASP A 180 15.51 -18.65 -14.61
C ASP A 180 15.85 -17.17 -14.35
N VAL A 181 15.65 -16.68 -13.11
CA VAL A 181 15.94 -15.30 -12.71
C VAL A 181 16.70 -15.31 -11.39
N GLU A 182 17.76 -14.49 -11.27
CA GLU A 182 18.47 -14.30 -10.00
C GLU A 182 17.79 -13.20 -9.18
N VAL A 183 16.95 -13.58 -8.22
CA VAL A 183 16.27 -12.62 -7.34
C VAL A 183 17.18 -12.24 -6.18
N LEU A 184 17.55 -10.96 -6.09
CA LEU A 184 18.29 -10.40 -4.96
C LEU A 184 17.32 -9.86 -3.93
N ASN A 185 17.36 -10.41 -2.70
CA ASN A 185 16.55 -9.92 -1.58
C ASN A 185 17.09 -8.60 -1.05
N GLN A 186 16.45 -7.52 -1.41
CA GLN A 186 16.85 -6.16 -1.03
C GLN A 186 15.64 -5.35 -0.55
N GLN A 187 15.85 -4.53 0.47
CA GLN A 187 14.87 -3.53 0.87
C GLN A 187 14.63 -2.54 -0.28
N PRO A 188 13.43 -1.93 -0.39
CA PRO A 188 13.06 -1.13 -1.55
C PRO A 188 14.07 -0.03 -1.90
N GLN A 189 14.58 0.70 -0.91
CA GLN A 189 15.57 1.75 -1.12
C GLN A 189 16.90 1.22 -1.67
N VAL A 190 17.34 0.05 -1.16
CA VAL A 190 18.59 -0.60 -1.60
C VAL A 190 18.42 -1.11 -3.04
N GLY A 191 17.27 -1.72 -3.34
CA GLY A 191 16.95 -2.19 -4.69
C GLY A 191 16.87 -1.05 -5.71
N ALA A 192 16.30 0.10 -5.33
CA ALA A 192 16.27 1.29 -6.16
C ALA A 192 17.69 1.77 -6.50
N SER A 193 18.59 1.83 -5.51
CA SER A 193 19.99 2.19 -5.71
C SER A 193 20.75 1.14 -6.56
N ALA A 194 20.45 -0.14 -6.39
CA ALA A 194 21.03 -1.21 -7.19
C ALA A 194 20.59 -1.14 -8.66
N LEU A 195 19.33 -0.76 -8.92
CA LEU A 195 18.83 -0.52 -10.29
C LEU A 195 19.55 0.67 -10.93
N GLU A 196 19.65 1.78 -10.22
CA GLU A 196 20.28 3.01 -10.69
C GLU A 196 21.78 2.83 -10.98
N SER A 197 22.48 2.01 -10.19
CA SER A 197 23.91 1.70 -10.41
C SER A 197 24.16 0.58 -11.43
N GLY A 198 23.10 -0.05 -11.98
CA GLY A 198 23.21 -1.16 -12.93
C GLY A 198 23.61 -2.50 -12.31
N GLN A 199 23.59 -2.63 -10.98
CA GLN A 199 23.85 -3.90 -10.29
C GLN A 199 22.75 -4.94 -10.54
N VAL A 200 21.52 -4.47 -10.78
CA VAL A 200 20.39 -5.28 -11.20
C VAL A 200 19.78 -4.72 -12.49
N GLN A 201 19.15 -5.58 -13.28
CA GLN A 201 18.53 -5.21 -14.55
C GLN A 201 17.07 -4.84 -14.41
N ALA A 202 16.43 -5.25 -13.31
CA ALA A 202 15.06 -4.90 -13.00
C ALA A 202 14.84 -4.80 -11.49
N LEU A 203 13.76 -4.10 -11.12
CA LEU A 203 13.28 -3.99 -9.74
C LEU A 203 11.79 -4.32 -9.72
N SER A 204 11.42 -5.33 -8.94
CA SER A 204 10.02 -5.64 -8.65
C SER A 204 9.65 -5.12 -7.27
N GLN A 205 8.67 -4.22 -7.21
CA GLN A 205 8.25 -3.61 -5.96
C GLN A 205 6.75 -3.25 -5.96
N PHE A 206 6.27 -2.94 -4.77
CA PHE A 206 4.94 -2.41 -4.48
C PHE A 206 4.93 -0.87 -4.46
N VAL A 207 3.73 -0.30 -4.46
CA VAL A 207 3.55 1.16 -4.31
C VAL A 207 4.22 1.69 -3.04
N ALA A 208 4.91 2.87 -3.08
CA ALA A 208 4.95 3.83 -4.19
C ALA A 208 6.20 3.71 -5.09
N TRP A 209 7.05 2.69 -4.88
CA TRP A 209 8.40 2.62 -5.44
C TRP A 209 8.45 2.66 -6.97
N PRO A 210 7.63 1.90 -7.73
CA PRO A 210 7.69 1.96 -9.18
C PRO A 210 7.37 3.36 -9.72
N GLY A 211 6.27 3.95 -9.27
CA GLY A 211 5.87 5.30 -9.67
C GLY A 211 6.85 6.38 -9.24
N LEU A 212 7.48 6.23 -8.06
CA LEU A 212 8.52 7.14 -7.59
C LEU A 212 9.72 7.16 -8.53
N LEU A 213 10.23 5.98 -8.91
CA LEU A 213 11.40 5.88 -9.79
C LEU A 213 11.10 6.38 -11.19
N VAL A 214 9.90 6.14 -11.71
CA VAL A 214 9.46 6.65 -13.00
C VAL A 214 9.31 8.18 -12.94
N PHE A 215 8.64 8.72 -11.93
CA PHE A 215 8.52 10.18 -11.73
C PHE A 215 9.87 10.88 -11.65
N GLN A 216 10.88 10.23 -11.06
CA GLN A 216 12.25 10.73 -10.97
C GLN A 216 13.09 10.50 -12.26
N ASN A 217 12.53 9.96 -13.33
CA ASN A 217 13.24 9.57 -14.55
C ASN A 217 14.36 8.54 -14.32
N LYS A 218 14.27 7.73 -13.26
CA LYS A 218 15.25 6.69 -12.90
C LYS A 218 14.86 5.30 -13.42
N ALA A 219 13.63 5.13 -13.86
CA ALA A 219 13.11 3.89 -14.39
C ALA A 219 12.03 4.11 -15.46
N LYS A 220 11.72 3.05 -16.20
CA LYS A 220 10.51 2.90 -16.99
C LYS A 220 9.79 1.62 -16.58
N LEU A 221 8.45 1.60 -16.73
CA LEU A 221 7.66 0.44 -16.41
C LEU A 221 7.89 -0.65 -17.45
N LEU A 222 8.22 -1.86 -16.97
CA LEU A 222 8.36 -3.08 -17.78
C LEU A 222 7.07 -3.91 -17.73
N TYR A 223 6.53 -4.10 -16.52
CA TYR A 223 5.38 -4.96 -16.27
C TYR A 223 4.45 -4.32 -15.25
N ASP A 224 3.17 -4.27 -15.59
CA ASP A 224 2.08 -3.85 -14.72
C ASP A 224 1.41 -5.08 -14.12
N GLY A 225 1.33 -5.17 -12.80
CA GLY A 225 0.66 -6.29 -12.13
C GLY A 225 -0.80 -6.48 -12.52
N ALA A 226 -1.45 -5.45 -13.08
CA ALA A 226 -2.80 -5.57 -13.63
C ALA A 226 -2.93 -6.57 -14.79
N GLU A 227 -1.82 -6.90 -15.47
CA GLU A 227 -1.81 -7.95 -16.51
C GLU A 227 -2.14 -9.35 -15.94
N LEU A 228 -1.92 -9.59 -14.65
CA LEU A 228 -2.35 -10.82 -13.98
C LEU A 228 -3.88 -10.91 -13.84
N ASN A 229 -4.57 -9.78 -13.86
CA ASN A 229 -6.00 -9.69 -13.59
C ASN A 229 -6.42 -10.42 -12.30
N VAL A 230 -5.61 -10.26 -11.26
CA VAL A 230 -5.79 -10.84 -9.92
C VAL A 230 -5.75 -9.72 -8.91
N PRO A 231 -6.76 -9.61 -8.05
CA PRO A 231 -6.76 -8.61 -6.99
C PRO A 231 -5.51 -8.70 -6.10
N THR A 232 -4.98 -7.54 -5.71
CA THR A 232 -3.98 -7.40 -4.65
C THR A 232 -4.49 -6.41 -3.62
N PHE A 233 -4.20 -6.64 -2.35
CA PHE A 233 -4.68 -5.79 -1.29
C PHE A 233 -3.67 -5.67 -0.14
N HIS A 234 -3.93 -4.70 0.73
CA HIS A 234 -3.27 -4.58 2.02
C HIS A 234 -4.34 -4.63 3.11
N GLY A 235 -3.98 -5.18 4.26
CA GLY A 235 -4.92 -5.36 5.37
C GLY A 235 -4.27 -5.17 6.73
N VAL A 236 -5.11 -5.20 7.74
CA VAL A 236 -4.75 -5.06 9.15
C VAL A 236 -4.88 -6.40 9.85
N VAL A 237 -3.82 -6.80 10.52
CA VAL A 237 -3.82 -7.93 11.45
C VAL A 237 -3.70 -7.44 12.88
N VAL A 238 -4.34 -8.14 13.79
CA VAL A 238 -4.26 -7.93 15.24
C VAL A 238 -3.84 -9.23 15.91
N ARG A 239 -3.07 -9.17 16.99
CA ARG A 239 -2.88 -10.34 17.84
C ARG A 239 -4.19 -10.69 18.52
N ARG A 240 -4.60 -11.97 18.44
CA ARG A 240 -5.89 -12.46 18.98
C ARG A 240 -6.01 -12.23 20.48
N ASP A 241 -4.94 -12.50 21.23
CA ASP A 241 -4.93 -12.31 22.68
C ASP A 241 -5.11 -10.83 23.05
N TYR A 242 -4.46 -9.91 22.32
CA TYR A 242 -4.64 -8.48 22.53
C TYR A 242 -6.07 -8.02 22.19
N ALA A 243 -6.61 -8.47 21.07
CA ALA A 243 -8.00 -8.17 20.67
C ALA A 243 -9.03 -8.67 21.70
N THR A 244 -8.75 -9.83 22.31
CA THR A 244 -9.60 -10.41 23.35
C THR A 244 -9.50 -9.65 24.68
N GLN A 245 -8.30 -9.18 25.04
CA GLN A 245 -8.06 -8.45 26.30
C GLN A 245 -8.48 -6.98 26.21
N HIS A 246 -8.39 -6.38 25.01
CA HIS A 246 -8.65 -4.97 24.78
C HIS A 246 -9.55 -4.74 23.54
N PRO A 247 -10.78 -5.33 23.53
CA PRO A 247 -11.69 -5.18 22.39
C PRO A 247 -12.10 -3.72 22.16
N GLU A 248 -12.11 -2.90 23.20
CA GLU A 248 -12.41 -1.46 23.14
C GLU A 248 -11.31 -0.67 22.40
N VAL A 249 -10.03 -1.13 22.47
CA VAL A 249 -8.93 -0.51 21.74
C VAL A 249 -8.99 -0.90 20.26
N LEU A 250 -9.30 -2.17 19.97
CA LEU A 250 -9.49 -2.62 18.59
C LEU A 250 -10.67 -1.91 17.92
N ASP A 251 -11.80 -1.73 18.62
CA ASP A 251 -12.93 -0.95 18.11
C ASP A 251 -12.53 0.49 17.83
N ALA A 252 -11.81 1.14 18.77
CA ALA A 252 -11.30 2.50 18.58
C ALA A 252 -10.37 2.60 17.36
N PHE A 253 -9.52 1.62 17.12
CA PHE A 253 -8.65 1.55 15.94
C PHE A 253 -9.44 1.41 14.64
N LEU A 254 -10.39 0.48 14.58
CA LEU A 254 -11.22 0.27 13.39
C LEU A 254 -12.11 1.49 13.09
N GLN A 255 -12.63 2.14 14.13
CA GLN A 255 -13.34 3.41 13.98
C GLN A 255 -12.44 4.51 13.42
N ALA A 256 -11.18 4.61 13.89
CA ALA A 256 -10.20 5.57 13.39
C ALA A 256 -9.80 5.26 11.93
N GLN A 257 -9.72 3.98 11.56
CA GLN A 257 -9.48 3.56 10.17
C GLN A 257 -10.64 3.97 9.25
N LEU A 258 -11.89 3.84 9.71
CA LEU A 258 -13.06 4.31 8.98
C LEU A 258 -13.05 5.84 8.80
N ASP A 259 -12.62 6.62 9.83
CA ASP A 259 -12.45 8.08 9.69
C ASP A 259 -11.39 8.42 8.62
N ALA A 260 -10.27 7.72 8.62
CA ALA A 260 -9.21 7.92 7.63
C ALA A 260 -9.67 7.53 6.21
N THR A 261 -10.50 6.49 6.09
CA THR A 261 -11.07 6.03 4.82
C THR A 261 -12.08 7.04 4.29
N ASP A 262 -12.98 7.55 5.13
CA ASP A 262 -13.92 8.62 4.75
C ASP A 262 -13.16 9.88 4.30
N PHE A 263 -12.12 10.29 5.06
CA PHE A 263 -11.31 11.47 4.74
C PHE A 263 -10.60 11.37 3.37
N ILE A 264 -9.99 10.22 3.06
CA ILE A 264 -9.27 10.06 1.78
C ILE A 264 -10.23 10.08 0.58
N HIS A 265 -11.46 9.60 0.75
CA HIS A 265 -12.50 9.68 -0.27
C HIS A 265 -12.99 11.11 -0.50
N GLU A 266 -13.22 11.85 0.58
CA GLU A 266 -13.75 13.22 0.52
C GLU A 266 -12.70 14.24 0.07
N LYS A 267 -11.41 14.01 0.42
CA LYS A 267 -10.33 14.99 0.31
C LYS A 267 -9.03 14.35 -0.20
N SER A 268 -9.09 13.63 -1.30
CA SER A 268 -7.98 12.82 -1.80
C SER A 268 -6.67 13.61 -2.03
N LEU A 269 -6.76 14.85 -2.52
CA LEU A 269 -5.58 15.69 -2.75
C LEU A 269 -4.95 16.20 -1.45
N GLU A 270 -5.80 16.58 -0.47
CA GLU A 270 -5.34 16.95 0.88
C GLU A 270 -4.74 15.74 1.60
N ALA A 271 -5.38 14.57 1.50
CA ALA A 271 -4.83 13.31 2.02
C ALA A 271 -3.46 12.99 1.40
N ALA A 272 -3.31 13.17 0.08
CA ALA A 272 -2.03 12.98 -0.60
C ALA A 272 -0.95 13.94 -0.08
N ARG A 273 -1.28 15.20 0.25
CA ARG A 273 -0.36 16.15 0.86
C ARG A 273 0.10 15.67 2.25
N ILE A 274 -0.84 15.28 3.10
CA ILE A 274 -0.54 14.80 4.46
C ILE A 274 0.34 13.54 4.42
N VAL A 275 0.02 12.59 3.54
CA VAL A 275 0.80 11.38 3.35
C VAL A 275 2.19 11.69 2.80
N ALA A 276 2.31 12.60 1.85
CA ALA A 276 3.59 13.06 1.31
C ALA A 276 4.49 13.65 2.41
N GLU A 277 3.95 14.50 3.26
CA GLU A 277 4.66 15.08 4.42
C GLU A 277 5.11 14.00 5.42
N GLY A 278 4.24 13.02 5.71
CA GLY A 278 4.52 11.93 6.65
C GLY A 278 5.47 10.86 6.13
N SER A 279 5.55 10.66 4.80
CA SER A 279 6.37 9.62 4.15
C SER A 279 7.65 10.14 3.51
N GLY A 280 7.73 11.45 3.23
CA GLY A 280 8.80 12.06 2.46
C GLY A 280 8.72 11.78 0.94
N LEU A 281 7.58 11.26 0.45
CA LEU A 281 7.34 11.03 -0.98
C LEU A 281 6.85 12.30 -1.68
N PRO A 282 7.11 12.47 -3.00
CA PRO A 282 6.47 13.53 -3.78
C PRO A 282 4.95 13.39 -3.73
N GLN A 283 4.25 14.49 -3.54
CA GLN A 283 2.78 14.49 -3.46
C GLN A 283 2.14 13.98 -4.77
N GLU A 284 2.77 14.24 -5.91
CA GLU A 284 2.36 13.78 -7.24
C GLU A 284 2.35 12.25 -7.33
N VAL A 285 3.35 11.59 -6.73
CA VAL A 285 3.45 10.14 -6.66
C VAL A 285 2.39 9.58 -5.69
N VAL A 286 2.20 10.22 -4.53
CA VAL A 286 1.15 9.81 -3.60
C VAL A 286 -0.22 9.94 -4.26
N TYR A 287 -0.50 11.05 -4.94
CA TYR A 287 -1.78 11.26 -5.62
C TYR A 287 -1.99 10.33 -6.83
N LEU A 288 -0.91 9.92 -7.53
CA LEU A 288 -0.99 8.89 -8.57
C LEU A 288 -1.69 7.62 -8.04
N TYR A 289 -1.28 7.16 -6.87
CA TYR A 289 -1.75 5.90 -6.30
C TYR A 289 -2.96 6.04 -5.37
N ASN A 290 -3.08 7.17 -4.66
CA ASN A 290 -4.11 7.38 -3.64
C ASN A 290 -5.24 8.31 -4.10
N GLY A 291 -5.09 8.93 -5.26
CA GLY A 291 -6.15 9.71 -5.88
C GLY A 291 -7.19 8.80 -6.57
N PRO A 292 -8.27 9.39 -7.08
CA PRO A 292 -9.30 8.67 -7.83
C PRO A 292 -8.70 7.85 -8.97
N GLY A 293 -9.12 6.60 -9.13
CA GLY A 293 -8.59 5.68 -10.15
C GLY A 293 -7.29 4.96 -9.78
N GLY A 294 -6.74 5.22 -8.60
CA GLY A 294 -5.59 4.50 -8.04
C GLY A 294 -6.00 3.34 -7.13
N THR A 295 -5.62 3.40 -5.86
CA THR A 295 -6.02 2.43 -4.83
C THR A 295 -7.50 2.59 -4.48
N SER A 296 -8.23 1.50 -4.42
CA SER A 296 -9.57 1.46 -3.82
C SER A 296 -9.43 1.35 -2.30
N PHE A 297 -9.71 2.42 -1.59
CA PHE A 297 -9.72 2.42 -0.13
C PHE A 297 -11.07 1.94 0.36
N ASP A 298 -11.09 0.75 0.97
CA ASP A 298 -12.27 0.09 1.51
C ASP A 298 -11.81 -0.83 2.64
N THR A 299 -12.56 -0.89 3.72
CA THR A 299 -12.17 -1.67 4.88
C THR A 299 -12.73 -3.09 4.87
N THR A 300 -13.68 -3.40 3.97
CA THR A 300 -14.42 -4.67 3.98
C THR A 300 -13.60 -5.83 3.42
N LEU A 301 -13.78 -7.00 4.03
CA LEU A 301 -13.13 -8.25 3.63
C LEU A 301 -13.92 -8.92 2.48
N LYS A 302 -13.89 -8.32 1.29
CA LYS A 302 -14.67 -8.78 0.13
C LYS A 302 -14.31 -10.21 -0.28
N PRO A 303 -15.30 -11.06 -0.60
CA PRO A 303 -15.06 -12.45 -1.01
C PRO A 303 -14.04 -12.58 -2.15
N SER A 304 -14.08 -11.68 -3.14
CA SER A 304 -13.13 -11.69 -4.27
C SER A 304 -11.68 -11.44 -3.85
N LEU A 305 -11.46 -10.63 -2.79
CA LEU A 305 -10.12 -10.40 -2.25
C LEU A 305 -9.61 -11.63 -1.48
N ILE A 306 -10.49 -12.28 -0.71
CA ILE A 306 -10.15 -13.50 0.04
C ILE A 306 -9.92 -14.67 -0.91
N GLU A 307 -10.65 -14.77 -2.02
CA GLU A 307 -10.41 -15.76 -3.07
C GLU A 307 -9.03 -15.54 -3.73
N ALA A 308 -8.70 -14.29 -4.10
CA ALA A 308 -7.38 -13.94 -4.64
C ALA A 308 -6.26 -14.28 -3.64
N PHE A 309 -6.43 -13.91 -2.37
CA PHE A 309 -5.52 -14.22 -1.27
C PHE A 309 -5.25 -15.73 -1.14
N THR A 310 -6.32 -16.53 -1.19
CA THR A 310 -6.21 -18.00 -1.18
C THR A 310 -5.47 -18.52 -2.41
N SER A 311 -5.68 -17.92 -3.58
CA SER A 311 -5.03 -18.30 -4.83
C SER A 311 -3.53 -18.03 -4.84
N ASP A 312 -3.02 -17.17 -3.96
CA ASP A 312 -1.59 -16.84 -3.85
C ASP A 312 -0.79 -17.88 -3.03
N VAL A 313 -1.47 -18.72 -2.22
CA VAL A 313 -0.80 -19.74 -1.38
C VAL A 313 0.16 -20.66 -2.16
N PRO A 314 -0.20 -21.23 -3.33
CA PRO A 314 0.72 -22.08 -4.09
C PRO A 314 1.97 -21.35 -4.58
N TYR A 315 1.83 -20.05 -4.95
CA TYR A 315 2.97 -19.23 -5.38
C TYR A 315 3.91 -18.93 -4.22
N LEU A 316 3.36 -18.60 -3.04
CA LEU A 316 4.15 -18.41 -1.84
C LEU A 316 4.93 -19.68 -1.47
N LYS A 317 4.27 -20.85 -1.47
CA LYS A 317 4.91 -22.13 -1.18
C LYS A 317 6.00 -22.50 -2.20
N SER A 318 5.95 -21.98 -3.41
CA SER A 318 6.95 -22.23 -4.43
C SER A 318 8.29 -21.52 -4.19
N ILE A 319 8.32 -20.55 -3.28
CA ILE A 319 9.52 -19.73 -2.98
C ILE A 319 10.05 -19.92 -1.56
N GLY A 320 9.41 -20.76 -0.75
CA GLY A 320 9.83 -21.04 0.62
C GLY A 320 9.01 -22.13 1.30
N ASP A 321 9.52 -22.58 2.44
CA ASP A 321 8.82 -23.53 3.30
C ASP A 321 7.92 -22.74 4.27
N PHE A 322 6.64 -22.66 3.93
CA PHE A 322 5.62 -22.00 4.73
C PHE A 322 4.60 -23.04 5.20
N ALA A 323 4.26 -23.00 6.49
CA ALA A 323 3.22 -23.84 7.05
C ALA A 323 1.87 -23.58 6.38
N ASP A 324 0.99 -24.58 6.40
CA ASP A 324 -0.39 -24.38 5.94
C ASP A 324 -1.10 -23.36 6.81
N LEU A 325 -1.84 -22.48 6.15
CA LEU A 325 -2.68 -21.47 6.79
C LEU A 325 -4.16 -21.84 6.55
N ASN A 326 -4.92 -21.95 7.63
CA ASN A 326 -6.37 -21.98 7.54
C ASN A 326 -6.87 -20.54 7.36
N ILE A 327 -7.23 -20.19 6.13
CA ILE A 327 -7.68 -18.84 5.76
C ILE A 327 -8.99 -18.48 6.50
N ASP A 328 -9.93 -19.41 6.63
CA ASP A 328 -11.23 -19.17 7.28
C ASP A 328 -11.08 -18.85 8.78
N GLU A 329 -10.05 -19.40 9.43
CA GLU A 329 -9.72 -19.06 10.82
C GLU A 329 -8.87 -17.79 10.95
N PHE A 330 -8.17 -17.39 9.88
CA PHE A 330 -7.35 -16.20 9.87
C PHE A 330 -8.15 -14.93 9.60
N VAL A 331 -9.20 -15.02 8.77
CA VAL A 331 -10.08 -13.90 8.42
C VAL A 331 -11.16 -13.74 9.47
N HIS A 332 -11.21 -12.59 10.14
CA HIS A 332 -12.15 -12.33 11.23
C HIS A 332 -12.77 -10.94 11.12
N ASP A 333 -13.89 -10.82 10.42
CA ASP A 333 -14.58 -9.54 10.19
C ASP A 333 -15.52 -9.09 11.32
N GLY A 334 -15.70 -9.91 12.37
CA GLY A 334 -16.59 -9.63 13.50
C GLY A 334 -16.36 -8.27 14.15
N PRO A 335 -15.10 -7.91 14.53
CA PRO A 335 -14.81 -6.59 15.09
C PRO A 335 -15.13 -5.44 14.14
N LEU A 336 -14.86 -5.61 12.83
CA LEU A 336 -15.16 -4.60 11.83
C LEU A 336 -16.67 -4.40 11.63
N ARG A 337 -17.44 -5.46 11.62
CA ARG A 337 -18.92 -5.42 11.60
C ARG A 337 -19.46 -4.62 12.77
N GLN A 338 -18.90 -4.83 13.95
CA GLN A 338 -19.27 -4.06 15.15
C GLN A 338 -18.92 -2.58 14.98
N ALA A 339 -17.76 -2.25 14.43
CA ALA A 339 -17.37 -0.87 14.16
C ALA A 339 -18.31 -0.18 13.16
N TYR A 340 -18.76 -0.87 12.12
CA TYR A 340 -19.78 -0.37 11.19
C TYR A 340 -21.13 -0.12 11.89
N MET A 341 -21.59 -1.04 12.73
CA MET A 341 -22.83 -0.89 13.49
C MET A 341 -22.77 0.31 14.42
N THR A 342 -21.66 0.52 15.11
CA THR A 342 -21.45 1.69 16.00
C THR A 342 -21.60 3.01 15.25
N ARG A 343 -21.27 3.04 13.94
CA ARG A 343 -21.42 4.21 13.05
C ARG A 343 -22.78 4.28 12.34
N ALA A 344 -23.70 3.39 12.64
CA ALA A 344 -24.96 3.23 11.90
C ALA A 344 -24.75 3.02 10.38
N LYS A 345 -23.58 2.47 9.97
CA LYS A 345 -23.30 2.07 8.60
C LYS A 345 -23.60 0.59 8.42
N ASN A 346 -24.04 0.18 7.22
CA ASN A 346 -24.33 -1.21 6.91
C ASN A 346 -23.12 -1.89 6.26
N TYR A 347 -22.48 -2.81 7.00
CA TYR A 347 -21.32 -3.56 6.50
C TYR A 347 -21.63 -4.38 5.25
N GLU A 348 -22.82 -5.04 5.19
CA GLU A 348 -23.19 -5.87 4.03
C GLU A 348 -23.38 -5.05 2.75
N THR A 349 -23.85 -3.83 2.88
CA THR A 349 -23.96 -2.91 1.73
C THR A 349 -22.58 -2.56 1.18
N GLU A 350 -21.63 -2.22 2.04
CA GLU A 350 -20.26 -1.92 1.64
C GLU A 350 -19.52 -3.16 1.11
N LEU A 351 -19.72 -4.31 1.77
CA LEU A 351 -19.15 -5.59 1.34
C LEU A 351 -19.62 -5.97 -0.09
N ALA A 352 -20.90 -5.77 -0.38
CA ALA A 352 -21.51 -6.06 -1.67
C ALA A 352 -21.23 -4.97 -2.74
N ALA A 353 -20.79 -3.78 -2.33
CA ALA A 353 -20.50 -2.70 -3.27
C ALA A 353 -19.45 -3.17 -4.27
N LYS A 354 -19.74 -2.98 -5.56
CA LYS A 354 -18.77 -3.29 -6.62
C LYS A 354 -17.56 -2.38 -6.44
N VAL A 355 -16.40 -3.00 -6.56
CA VAL A 355 -15.14 -2.28 -6.69
C VAL A 355 -15.24 -1.36 -7.91
N ASN A 356 -15.43 -0.08 -7.68
CA ASN A 356 -15.25 0.91 -8.73
C ASN A 356 -13.91 1.63 -8.50
N PRO A 357 -12.83 1.23 -9.23
CA PRO A 357 -11.53 1.85 -9.06
C PRO A 357 -11.51 3.33 -9.51
N LEU A 358 -12.54 3.78 -10.19
CA LEU A 358 -12.63 5.10 -10.82
C LEU A 358 -13.87 5.85 -10.32
N VAL A 359 -13.78 6.43 -9.13
CA VAL A 359 -14.67 7.53 -8.76
C VAL A 359 -13.97 8.86 -9.06
N LEU A 360 -13.57 9.04 -10.32
CA LEU A 360 -13.53 10.37 -10.90
C LEU A 360 -15.00 10.74 -11.13
N HIS A 361 -15.43 11.88 -10.60
CA HIS A 361 -16.68 12.47 -11.06
C HIS A 361 -16.41 13.00 -12.46
N PRO A 362 -16.75 12.24 -13.53
CA PRO A 362 -16.51 12.71 -14.87
C PRO A 362 -17.39 13.95 -15.07
N ALA A 363 -16.90 14.91 -15.82
CA ALA A 363 -17.78 15.85 -16.49
C ALA A 363 -18.87 15.04 -17.20
N ASP A 364 -20.12 15.49 -17.15
CA ASP A 364 -21.29 14.78 -17.66
C ASP A 364 -21.02 14.09 -19.01
N GLY A 365 -21.14 12.76 -19.02
CA GLY A 365 -21.03 11.94 -20.23
C GLY A 365 -19.68 11.26 -20.50
N ALA A 366 -18.68 11.37 -19.61
CA ALA A 366 -17.42 10.66 -19.77
C ALA A 366 -17.48 9.22 -19.23
N ASP A 367 -16.83 8.27 -19.92
CA ASP A 367 -16.55 6.95 -19.37
C ASP A 367 -15.54 7.09 -18.22
N PRO A 368 -15.90 6.73 -16.98
CA PRO A 368 -14.97 6.81 -15.85
C PRO A 368 -13.63 6.10 -16.09
N GLY A 369 -13.62 5.02 -16.89
CA GLY A 369 -12.43 4.26 -17.25
C GLY A 369 -11.45 5.00 -18.18
N GLN A 370 -11.85 6.10 -18.79
CA GLN A 370 -11.03 6.90 -19.70
C GLN A 370 -10.74 8.31 -19.20
N ALA A 371 -11.28 8.69 -18.05
CA ALA A 371 -11.08 10.02 -17.49
C ALA A 371 -9.62 10.28 -17.17
N ALA A 372 -9.19 11.51 -17.41
CA ALA A 372 -7.83 11.97 -17.22
C ALA A 372 -7.82 13.24 -16.38
N GLU A 373 -6.72 13.55 -15.71
CA GLU A 373 -6.61 14.71 -14.80
C GLU A 373 -5.35 15.50 -15.04
N ILE A 374 -5.46 16.82 -14.95
CA ILE A 374 -4.29 17.72 -14.83
C ILE A 374 -4.29 18.39 -13.46
N TRP A 375 -3.15 18.36 -12.81
CA TRP A 375 -2.85 19.17 -11.66
C TRP A 375 -1.92 20.30 -12.06
N PHE A 376 -2.41 21.53 -12.02
CA PHE A 376 -1.62 22.70 -12.32
C PHE A 376 -0.85 23.19 -11.11
N ASP A 377 0.34 23.74 -11.34
CA ASP A 377 1.18 24.33 -10.30
C ASP A 377 0.42 25.47 -9.60
N GLY A 378 0.50 25.48 -8.25
CA GLY A 378 -0.19 26.47 -7.41
C GLY A 378 -1.69 26.21 -7.21
N ASN A 379 -2.27 25.13 -7.74
CA ASN A 379 -3.68 24.80 -7.52
C ASN A 379 -3.86 23.75 -6.40
N ASP A 380 -4.93 23.90 -5.62
CA ASP A 380 -5.36 22.95 -4.58
C ASP A 380 -6.37 21.92 -5.10
N SER A 381 -6.60 21.89 -6.40
CA SER A 381 -7.52 20.96 -7.07
C SER A 381 -6.98 20.53 -8.44
N THR A 382 -7.43 19.37 -8.91
CA THR A 382 -7.16 18.89 -10.26
C THR A 382 -8.30 19.29 -11.21
N GLN A 383 -8.03 19.25 -12.51
CA GLN A 383 -9.05 19.39 -13.55
C GLN A 383 -9.22 18.06 -14.28
N VAL A 384 -10.46 17.59 -14.36
CA VAL A 384 -10.81 16.32 -14.99
C VAL A 384 -11.16 16.55 -16.46
N TYR A 385 -10.70 15.65 -17.32
CA TYR A 385 -10.97 15.62 -18.75
C TYR A 385 -11.58 14.27 -19.14
N PRO A 386 -12.57 14.26 -20.05
CA PRO A 386 -13.29 13.02 -20.39
C PRO A 386 -12.41 11.99 -21.11
N THR A 387 -11.36 12.44 -21.80
CA THR A 387 -10.44 11.55 -22.54
C THR A 387 -8.99 12.00 -22.39
N ALA A 388 -8.07 11.07 -22.60
CA ALA A 388 -6.64 11.36 -22.65
C ALA A 388 -6.28 12.34 -23.79
N GLN A 389 -6.99 12.31 -24.92
CA GLN A 389 -6.79 13.26 -26.01
C GLN A 389 -7.17 14.68 -25.62
N GLU A 390 -8.28 14.87 -24.91
CA GLU A 390 -8.68 16.20 -24.42
C GLU A 390 -7.74 16.73 -23.35
N LEU A 391 -7.21 15.86 -22.51
CA LEU A 391 -6.14 16.20 -21.58
C LEU A 391 -4.90 16.73 -22.32
N LEU A 392 -4.44 16.06 -23.38
CA LEU A 392 -3.29 16.51 -24.16
C LEU A 392 -3.53 17.88 -24.85
N LYS A 393 -4.75 18.10 -25.38
CA LYS A 393 -5.15 19.43 -25.90
C LYS A 393 -5.07 20.51 -24.83
N ALA A 394 -5.55 20.21 -23.62
CA ALA A 394 -5.51 21.14 -22.51
C ALA A 394 -4.08 21.44 -22.04
N ILE A 395 -3.18 20.42 -22.07
CA ILE A 395 -1.75 20.62 -21.80
C ILE A 395 -1.14 21.55 -22.85
N ASN A 396 -1.41 21.36 -24.15
CA ASN A 396 -0.94 22.25 -25.20
C ASN A 396 -1.43 23.69 -25.00
N ALA A 397 -2.71 23.88 -24.68
CA ALA A 397 -3.26 25.20 -24.38
C ALA A 397 -2.62 25.84 -23.14
N ALA A 398 -2.37 25.06 -22.10
CA ALA A 398 -1.69 25.52 -20.88
C ALA A 398 -0.25 25.96 -21.18
N ASN A 399 0.50 25.16 -21.94
CA ASN A 399 1.86 25.46 -22.35
C ASN A 399 1.92 26.76 -23.19
N ALA A 400 0.99 26.93 -24.13
CA ALA A 400 0.89 28.15 -24.95
C ALA A 400 0.56 29.38 -24.09
N ALA A 401 -0.20 29.21 -23.01
CA ALA A 401 -0.54 30.26 -22.06
C ALA A 401 0.53 30.48 -20.94
N GLY A 402 1.64 29.73 -20.99
CA GLY A 402 2.69 29.78 -19.95
C GLY A 402 2.25 29.24 -18.57
N ARG A 403 1.13 28.47 -18.54
CA ARG A 403 0.64 27.85 -17.32
C ARG A 403 1.35 26.53 -17.09
N LYS A 404 2.00 26.38 -15.93
CA LYS A 404 2.79 25.19 -15.62
C LYS A 404 1.89 24.02 -15.17
N VAL A 405 2.06 22.88 -15.83
CA VAL A 405 1.49 21.60 -15.40
C VAL A 405 2.41 21.02 -14.33
N ARG A 406 1.85 20.69 -13.17
CA ARG A 406 2.56 20.03 -12.06
C ARG A 406 2.62 18.53 -12.28
N ALA A 407 1.49 17.92 -12.61
CA ALA A 407 1.38 16.52 -13.00
C ALA A 407 0.12 16.32 -13.88
N ALA A 408 0.15 15.29 -14.73
CA ALA A 408 -1.00 14.88 -15.50
C ALA A 408 -1.14 13.36 -15.45
N TYR A 409 -2.36 12.87 -15.30
CA TYR A 409 -2.67 11.46 -15.08
C TYR A 409 -3.64 10.97 -16.15
N VAL A 410 -3.36 9.76 -16.65
CA VAL A 410 -4.20 9.06 -17.65
C VAL A 410 -4.43 7.62 -17.18
N ALA A 411 -5.48 6.98 -17.68
CA ALA A 411 -5.71 5.56 -17.46
C ALA A 411 -5.18 4.77 -18.68
N ASP A 412 -4.46 3.66 -18.40
CA ASP A 412 -4.08 2.69 -19.44
C ASP A 412 -5.32 2.21 -20.20
N THR A 413 -5.26 2.19 -21.51
CA THR A 413 -6.39 1.90 -22.39
C THR A 413 -6.96 0.49 -22.19
N GLU A 414 -6.11 -0.51 -21.89
CA GLU A 414 -6.52 -1.91 -21.71
C GLU A 414 -6.69 -2.28 -20.24
N LEU A 415 -5.74 -1.86 -19.42
CA LEU A 415 -5.67 -2.26 -18.02
C LEU A 415 -6.48 -1.34 -17.10
N GLY A 416 -6.68 -0.08 -17.49
CA GLY A 416 -7.29 0.95 -16.64
C GLY A 416 -6.37 1.48 -15.55
N THR A 417 -5.10 1.05 -15.51
CA THR A 417 -4.12 1.51 -14.53
C THR A 417 -3.86 3.00 -14.71
N ARG A 418 -4.01 3.77 -13.62
CA ARG A 418 -3.67 5.19 -13.59
C ARG A 418 -2.16 5.39 -13.66
N TRP A 419 -1.71 6.27 -14.56
CA TRP A 419 -0.30 6.52 -14.77
C TRP A 419 -0.02 7.98 -15.12
N PHE A 420 1.25 8.39 -15.07
CA PHE A 420 1.68 9.71 -15.52
C PHE A 420 1.57 9.84 -17.05
N ALA A 421 0.94 10.89 -17.53
CA ALA A 421 0.73 11.11 -18.96
C ALA A 421 2.04 11.28 -19.75
N ASP A 422 3.04 11.94 -19.17
CA ASP A 422 4.37 12.17 -19.76
C ASP A 422 5.29 10.93 -19.73
N HIS A 423 4.93 9.92 -18.95
CA HIS A 423 5.61 8.62 -18.89
C HIS A 423 4.84 7.47 -19.54
N ALA A 424 3.61 7.72 -19.99
CA ALA A 424 2.82 6.75 -20.74
C ALA A 424 3.42 6.48 -22.12
N ARG A 425 3.15 5.28 -22.64
CA ARG A 425 3.39 4.92 -24.04
C ARG A 425 2.13 5.26 -24.84
N TRP A 426 2.28 6.10 -25.84
CA TRP A 426 1.13 6.55 -26.62
C TRP A 426 1.00 5.77 -27.91
N VAL A 427 -0.24 5.52 -28.31
CA VAL A 427 -0.57 4.96 -29.61
C VAL A 427 -1.64 5.82 -30.25
N GLN A 428 -1.51 6.09 -31.54
CA GLN A 428 -2.52 6.76 -32.32
C GLN A 428 -3.15 5.80 -33.34
N ASP A 429 -4.46 5.82 -33.42
CA ASP A 429 -5.23 5.17 -34.49
C ASP A 429 -6.36 6.08 -35.01
N SER A 430 -7.32 5.52 -35.73
CA SER A 430 -8.49 6.25 -36.28
C SER A 430 -9.46 6.72 -35.20
N ALA A 431 -9.44 6.12 -33.99
CA ALA A 431 -10.30 6.49 -32.86
C ALA A 431 -9.68 7.59 -31.97
N GLY A 432 -8.35 7.80 -32.05
CA GLY A 432 -7.68 8.86 -31.32
C GLY A 432 -6.35 8.47 -30.73
N LEU A 433 -6.05 9.03 -29.55
CA LEU A 433 -4.81 8.84 -28.80
C LEU A 433 -5.03 7.98 -27.58
N HIS A 434 -4.29 6.89 -27.47
CA HIS A 434 -4.42 5.84 -26.46
C HIS A 434 -3.16 5.74 -25.61
N PRO A 435 -3.25 5.96 -24.30
CA PRO A 435 -2.12 5.76 -23.37
C PRO A 435 -2.01 4.33 -22.90
N PHE A 436 -0.78 3.84 -22.71
CA PHE A 436 -0.43 2.55 -22.13
C PHE A 436 0.65 2.73 -21.06
N THR A 437 0.61 1.93 -20.02
CA THR A 437 1.62 1.95 -18.95
C THR A 437 2.94 1.33 -19.40
N THR A 438 2.89 0.32 -20.28
CA THR A 438 4.05 -0.47 -20.72
C THR A 438 4.25 -0.41 -22.24
N GLY A 439 5.50 -0.62 -22.68
CA GLY A 439 5.81 -0.78 -24.11
C GLY A 439 5.20 -2.03 -24.70
N ALA A 440 5.14 -3.13 -23.94
CA ALA A 440 4.51 -4.38 -24.35
C ALA A 440 3.01 -4.21 -24.61
N GLY A 441 2.28 -3.51 -23.72
CA GLY A 441 0.86 -3.19 -23.91
C GLY A 441 0.62 -2.39 -25.17
N ALA A 442 1.39 -1.32 -25.37
CA ALA A 442 1.31 -0.51 -26.58
C ALA A 442 1.59 -1.33 -27.85
N ALA A 443 2.59 -2.21 -27.83
CA ALA A 443 2.94 -3.07 -28.97
C ALA A 443 1.84 -4.09 -29.29
N ARG A 444 1.23 -4.71 -28.27
CA ARG A 444 0.07 -5.61 -28.45
C ARG A 444 -1.10 -4.88 -29.12
N TYR A 445 -1.40 -3.67 -28.65
CA TYR A 445 -2.47 -2.86 -29.24
C TYR A 445 -2.20 -2.54 -30.71
N VAL A 446 -1.00 -2.08 -31.05
CA VAL A 446 -0.59 -1.80 -32.44
C VAL A 446 -0.72 -3.04 -33.33
N ALA A 447 -0.32 -4.22 -32.82
CA ALA A 447 -0.43 -5.47 -33.57
C ALA A 447 -1.90 -5.89 -33.84
N ALA A 448 -2.81 -5.56 -32.92
CA ALA A 448 -4.23 -5.89 -33.02
C ALA A 448 -5.06 -4.86 -33.81
N HIS A 449 -4.54 -3.64 -34.05
CA HIS A 449 -5.27 -2.54 -34.68
C HIS A 449 -4.54 -2.04 -35.92
N PRO A 450 -4.90 -2.52 -37.11
CA PRO A 450 -4.27 -2.08 -38.36
C PRO A 450 -4.34 -0.57 -38.56
N GLY A 451 -3.19 0.05 -38.80
CA GLY A 451 -3.07 1.51 -38.95
C GLY A 451 -2.73 2.25 -37.66
N ALA A 452 -2.76 1.58 -36.51
CA ALA A 452 -2.27 2.14 -35.28
C ALA A 452 -0.73 2.32 -35.30
N ARG A 453 -0.23 3.39 -34.69
CA ARG A 453 1.20 3.70 -34.65
C ARG A 453 1.62 4.16 -33.27
N PRO A 454 2.80 3.73 -32.77
CA PRO A 454 3.32 4.21 -31.50
C PRO A 454 3.82 5.66 -31.63
N LEU A 455 3.66 6.42 -30.56
CA LEU A 455 4.12 7.80 -30.42
C LEU A 455 4.88 7.95 -29.11
N ASP A 456 5.88 8.83 -29.10
CA ASP A 456 6.37 9.38 -27.84
C ASP A 456 5.44 10.49 -27.32
N TYR A 457 5.68 10.98 -26.12
CA TYR A 457 4.83 12.00 -25.51
C TYR A 457 4.78 13.30 -26.29
N ALA A 458 5.91 13.75 -26.83
CA ALA A 458 5.97 14.98 -27.64
C ALA A 458 5.17 14.84 -28.95
N GLN A 459 5.27 13.68 -29.59
CA GLN A 459 4.47 13.34 -30.78
C GLN A 459 2.98 13.24 -30.45
N ALA A 460 2.60 12.68 -29.30
CA ALA A 460 1.23 12.62 -28.84
C ALA A 460 0.65 14.02 -28.58
N LEU A 461 1.40 14.91 -27.93
CA LEU A 461 1.03 16.32 -27.78
C LEU A 461 0.81 17.01 -29.14
N ALA A 462 1.73 16.82 -30.09
CA ALA A 462 1.60 17.39 -31.42
C ALA A 462 0.40 16.83 -32.20
N ALA A 463 0.08 15.55 -32.02
CA ALA A 463 -1.06 14.90 -32.68
C ALA A 463 -2.41 15.28 -32.04
N ALA A 464 -2.43 15.77 -30.82
CA ALA A 464 -3.63 16.22 -30.11
C ALA A 464 -4.05 17.67 -30.48
N SER A 465 -3.22 18.39 -31.21
CA SER A 465 -3.42 19.81 -31.56
C SER A 465 -4.56 20.01 -32.54
#